data_76292bb9134d333958c5da1a4d808ad2
#
_entry.id   76292bb9134d333958c5da1a4d808ad2
#
_cell.length_a   1.000
_cell.length_b   1.000
_cell.length_c   1.000
_cell.angle_alpha   90.00
_cell.angle_beta   90.00
_cell.angle_gamma   90.00
#
_symmetry.space_group_name_H-M   'P 1'
#
loop_
_entity.id
_entity.type
_entity.pdbx_description
1 polymer ?
#
loop_
_entity_poly.entity_id
_entity_poly.type
_entity_poly.pdbx_seq_one_letter_code
_entity_poly.pdbx_strand_id
1 'polypeptide(L)'
;MRIDETTERTADGRLVPTPGQTIGPFFGYANGYEQVHLPWRDGHQLVPAGRADAMRLFGTVYDGNGDPIPDAMIEIWQADAEGVISQEDGSLVQDGFTFTGWGRCAVDNAGRYTFSTVEPGVVNEDRARFIHVVVFARGLLNKLHTRVYLPEDLSLIHI
;
A
#
# COMPACT_ATOMS: atom_id res chain seq x y z
N MET A 1 27.06 2.51 3.67
CA MET A 1 27.11 2.33 2.21
C MET A 1 26.67 3.65 1.57
N ARG A 2 27.59 4.45 1.02
CA ARG A 2 27.20 5.67 0.29
C ARG A 2 26.55 5.21 -1.00
N ILE A 3 25.29 5.52 -1.20
CA ILE A 3 24.62 5.44 -2.51
C ILE A 3 25.25 6.58 -3.32
N ASP A 4 26.00 6.22 -4.34
CA ASP A 4 26.58 7.17 -5.29
C ASP A 4 25.40 7.76 -6.08
N GLU A 5 25.10 9.03 -5.84
CA GLU A 5 23.99 9.75 -6.48
C GLU A 5 24.36 10.16 -7.92
N THR A 6 24.76 9.23 -8.75
CA THR A 6 24.74 9.46 -10.20
C THR A 6 23.31 9.33 -10.72
N THR A 7 22.46 10.29 -10.32
CA THR A 7 21.13 10.40 -10.90
C THR A 7 21.33 10.84 -12.37
N GLU A 8 21.18 9.90 -13.29
CA GLU A 8 21.25 10.19 -14.70
C GLU A 8 20.20 11.25 -15.07
N ARG A 9 20.64 12.26 -15.82
CA ARG A 9 19.78 13.32 -16.31
C ARG A 9 19.84 13.38 -17.84
N THR A 10 18.71 13.74 -18.43
CA THR A 10 18.64 14.08 -19.85
C THR A 10 19.41 15.37 -20.16
N ALA A 11 19.70 15.63 -21.43
CA ALA A 11 20.42 16.84 -21.85
C ALA A 11 19.74 18.16 -21.43
N ASP A 12 18.41 18.14 -21.19
CA ASP A 12 17.62 19.25 -20.69
C ASP A 12 17.52 19.30 -19.15
N GLY A 13 18.31 18.47 -18.45
CA GLY A 13 18.42 18.46 -16.99
C GLY A 13 17.32 17.71 -16.25
N ARG A 14 16.38 17.07 -16.96
CA ARG A 14 15.33 16.25 -16.34
C ARG A 14 15.89 14.91 -15.86
N LEU A 15 15.25 14.33 -14.86
CA LEU A 15 15.55 12.97 -14.44
C LEU A 15 15.20 11.99 -15.56
N VAL A 16 16.08 11.03 -15.81
CA VAL A 16 15.78 9.92 -16.72
C VAL A 16 14.68 9.06 -16.07
N PRO A 17 13.64 8.65 -16.84
CA PRO A 17 12.63 7.74 -16.31
C PRO A 17 13.25 6.44 -15.83
N THR A 18 12.80 5.94 -14.67
CA THR A 18 13.19 4.62 -14.21
C THR A 18 12.79 3.58 -15.25
N PRO A 19 13.68 2.68 -15.68
CA PRO A 19 13.34 1.62 -16.62
C PRO A 19 12.18 0.78 -16.07
N GLY A 20 11.23 0.44 -16.94
CA GLY A 20 10.16 -0.49 -16.62
C GLY A 20 10.73 -1.87 -16.32
N GLN A 21 10.17 -2.54 -15.32
CA GLN A 21 10.52 -3.89 -14.95
C GLN A 21 9.25 -4.73 -14.84
N THR A 22 9.26 -5.92 -15.45
CA THR A 22 8.16 -6.85 -15.26
C THR A 22 8.27 -7.48 -13.87
N ILE A 23 7.18 -7.41 -13.09
CA ILE A 23 7.07 -8.17 -11.85
C ILE A 23 7.05 -9.65 -12.22
N GLY A 24 8.09 -10.38 -11.79
CA GLY A 24 8.21 -11.81 -12.10
C GLY A 24 7.14 -12.64 -11.39
N PRO A 25 6.89 -13.90 -11.85
CA PRO A 25 5.84 -14.76 -11.31
C PRO A 25 6.08 -15.17 -9.85
N PHE A 26 7.30 -15.01 -9.36
CA PHE A 26 7.68 -15.40 -7.99
C PHE A 26 7.43 -14.33 -6.92
N PHE A 27 6.99 -13.12 -7.30
CA PHE A 27 6.68 -12.09 -6.30
C PHE A 27 5.59 -12.55 -5.31
N GLY A 28 4.68 -13.43 -5.74
CA GLY A 28 3.65 -14.01 -4.91
C GLY A 28 4.18 -14.76 -3.68
N TYR A 29 5.38 -15.36 -3.77
CA TYR A 29 6.01 -16.02 -2.62
C TYR A 29 6.40 -15.05 -1.50
N ALA A 30 6.59 -13.78 -1.85
CA ALA A 30 6.81 -12.70 -0.89
C ALA A 30 5.52 -12.18 -0.24
N ASN A 31 4.35 -12.71 -0.61
CA ASN A 31 3.05 -12.17 -0.24
C ASN A 31 2.35 -12.89 0.91
N GLY A 32 3.11 -13.63 1.72
CA GLY A 32 2.54 -14.25 2.90
C GLY A 32 1.61 -15.41 2.63
N TYR A 33 1.92 -16.24 1.62
CA TYR A 33 1.31 -17.55 1.54
C TYR A 33 1.55 -18.27 2.88
N GLU A 34 0.50 -18.74 3.50
CA GLU A 34 0.55 -19.43 4.80
C GLU A 34 1.55 -20.60 4.84
N GLN A 35 1.91 -21.12 3.68
CA GLN A 35 2.84 -22.24 3.52
C GLN A 35 4.32 -21.82 3.58
N VAL A 36 4.61 -20.53 3.45
CA VAL A 36 5.97 -20.00 3.58
C VAL A 36 5.98 -19.18 4.87
N HIS A 37 6.69 -19.63 5.89
CA HIS A 37 6.83 -18.94 7.18
C HIS A 37 7.65 -17.63 7.00
N LEU A 38 7.06 -16.69 6.26
CA LEU A 38 7.66 -15.39 6.04
C LEU A 38 7.30 -14.43 7.19
N PRO A 39 8.20 -13.51 7.55
CA PRO A 39 8.07 -12.67 8.74
C PRO A 39 6.96 -11.61 8.67
N TRP A 40 6.23 -11.47 7.57
CA TRP A 40 5.11 -10.52 7.41
C TRP A 40 3.72 -11.16 7.49
N ARG A 41 3.64 -12.26 8.19
CA ARG A 41 2.36 -12.81 8.63
C ARG A 41 1.56 -11.69 9.30
N ASP A 42 0.30 -11.55 8.90
CA ASP A 42 -0.59 -10.50 9.37
C ASP A 42 -0.24 -9.06 8.95
N GLY A 43 0.55 -8.87 7.89
CA GLY A 43 0.88 -7.55 7.35
C GLY A 43 -0.32 -6.69 6.93
N HIS A 44 -1.51 -7.27 6.85
CA HIS A 44 -2.78 -6.61 6.61
C HIS A 44 -3.44 -6.06 7.90
N GLN A 45 -2.91 -6.39 9.07
CA GLN A 45 -3.42 -5.93 10.36
C GLN A 45 -2.54 -4.83 10.94
N LEU A 46 -2.77 -3.58 10.52
CA LEU A 46 -2.08 -2.42 11.08
C LEU A 46 -2.51 -2.17 12.53
N VAL A 47 -3.75 -2.56 12.84
CA VAL A 47 -4.29 -2.59 14.20
C VAL A 47 -5.11 -3.86 14.38
N PRO A 48 -5.22 -4.40 15.61
CA PRO A 48 -6.09 -5.52 15.91
C PRO A 48 -7.55 -5.20 15.54
N ALA A 49 -8.23 -6.11 14.84
CA ALA A 49 -9.60 -5.91 14.38
C ALA A 49 -10.62 -5.69 15.53
N GLY A 50 -10.28 -6.08 16.75
CA GLY A 50 -11.13 -5.84 17.95
C GLY A 50 -10.90 -4.50 18.64
N ARG A 51 -10.00 -3.67 18.14
CA ARG A 51 -9.77 -2.32 18.68
C ARG A 51 -10.97 -1.42 18.37
N ALA A 52 -11.36 -0.57 19.30
CA ALA A 52 -12.62 0.20 19.21
C ALA A 52 -12.66 1.19 18.03
N ASP A 53 -11.51 1.69 17.61
CA ASP A 53 -11.33 2.61 16.47
C ASP A 53 -10.85 1.88 15.20
N ALA A 54 -10.87 0.55 15.18
CA ALA A 54 -10.48 -0.20 14.00
C ALA A 54 -11.47 0.00 12.85
N MET A 55 -10.92 0.36 11.69
CA MET A 55 -11.63 0.44 10.43
C MET A 55 -11.22 -0.73 9.54
N ARG A 56 -12.17 -1.28 8.80
CA ARG A 56 -11.89 -2.29 7.78
C ARG A 56 -11.84 -1.64 6.40
N LEU A 57 -10.69 -1.67 5.76
CA LEU A 57 -10.52 -1.35 4.35
C LEU A 57 -10.53 -2.65 3.54
N PHE A 58 -11.42 -2.77 2.57
CA PHE A 58 -11.49 -3.96 1.71
C PHE A 58 -11.88 -3.60 0.28
N GLY A 59 -11.57 -4.48 -0.65
CA GLY A 59 -11.92 -4.32 -2.05
C GLY A 59 -11.53 -5.52 -2.89
N THR A 60 -11.70 -5.39 -4.21
CA THR A 60 -11.32 -6.39 -5.19
C THR A 60 -10.49 -5.74 -6.30
N VAL A 61 -9.45 -6.42 -6.72
CA VAL A 61 -8.62 -5.99 -7.85
C VAL A 61 -9.12 -6.66 -9.12
N TYR A 62 -9.39 -5.85 -10.13
CA TYR A 62 -9.84 -6.30 -11.45
C TYR A 62 -8.85 -5.90 -12.53
N ASP A 63 -8.81 -6.67 -13.61
CA ASP A 63 -8.13 -6.29 -14.83
C ASP A 63 -9.00 -5.33 -15.69
N GLY A 64 -8.49 -4.96 -16.87
CA GLY A 64 -9.20 -4.08 -17.80
C GLY A 64 -10.47 -4.67 -18.43
N ASN A 65 -10.68 -5.97 -18.32
CA ASN A 65 -11.88 -6.66 -18.79
C ASN A 65 -12.94 -6.83 -17.68
N GLY A 66 -12.56 -6.53 -16.44
CA GLY A 66 -13.40 -6.72 -15.26
C GLY A 66 -13.26 -8.10 -14.62
N ASP A 67 -12.23 -8.88 -15.00
CA ASP A 67 -11.94 -10.15 -14.36
C ASP A 67 -11.09 -9.94 -13.10
N PRO A 68 -11.35 -10.68 -11.99
CA PRO A 68 -10.57 -10.53 -10.78
C PRO A 68 -9.14 -11.06 -10.97
N ILE A 69 -8.18 -10.34 -10.42
CA ILE A 69 -6.76 -10.71 -10.45
C ILE A 69 -6.42 -11.53 -9.21
N PRO A 70 -6.06 -12.83 -9.33
CA PRO A 70 -5.91 -13.73 -8.18
C PRO A 70 -4.56 -13.64 -7.47
N ASP A 71 -3.61 -12.87 -7.99
CA ASP A 71 -2.23 -12.79 -7.51
C ASP A 71 -1.71 -11.36 -7.33
N ALA A 72 -2.61 -10.40 -7.21
CA ALA A 72 -2.22 -9.05 -6.86
C ALA A 72 -1.75 -8.96 -5.40
N MET A 73 -0.87 -8.00 -5.16
CA MET A 73 -0.44 -7.59 -3.83
C MET A 73 -0.75 -6.11 -3.65
N ILE A 74 -1.34 -5.78 -2.53
CA ILE A 74 -1.70 -4.42 -2.16
C ILE A 74 -0.82 -3.97 -1.00
N GLU A 75 -0.22 -2.79 -1.12
CA GLU A 75 0.38 -2.09 0.00
C GLU A 75 -0.39 -0.82 0.28
N ILE A 76 -0.50 -0.46 1.55
CA ILE A 76 -1.10 0.81 1.96
C ILE A 76 -0.13 1.61 2.83
N TRP A 77 -0.26 2.94 2.75
CA TRP A 77 0.41 3.90 3.60
C TRP A 77 -0.59 4.98 4.02
N GLN A 78 -0.60 5.31 5.30
CA GLN A 78 -1.50 6.33 5.83
C GLN A 78 -0.94 6.99 7.10
N ALA A 79 -1.52 8.14 7.45
CA ALA A 79 -1.37 8.71 8.77
C ALA A 79 -2.18 7.93 9.81
N ASP A 80 -1.88 8.11 11.08
CA ASP A 80 -2.72 7.64 12.19
C ASP A 80 -4.01 8.49 12.32
N ALA A 81 -4.81 8.21 13.33
CA ALA A 81 -6.07 8.90 13.57
C ALA A 81 -5.89 10.39 13.93
N GLU A 82 -4.75 10.77 14.44
CA GLU A 82 -4.36 12.14 14.77
C GLU A 82 -3.73 12.91 13.59
N GLY A 83 -3.55 12.26 12.44
CA GLY A 83 -2.93 12.84 11.26
C GLY A 83 -1.40 12.80 11.26
N VAL A 84 -0.80 12.04 12.17
CA VAL A 84 0.65 11.89 12.25
C VAL A 84 1.11 10.78 11.33
N ILE A 85 2.12 11.08 10.50
CA ILE A 85 2.79 10.08 9.69
C ILE A 85 3.88 9.43 10.56
N SER A 86 3.76 8.13 10.78
CA SER A 86 4.72 7.37 11.56
C SER A 86 6.13 7.49 10.98
N GLN A 87 7.10 7.73 11.86
CA GLN A 87 8.54 7.73 11.54
C GLN A 87 9.21 6.44 12.04
N GLU A 88 8.43 5.49 12.55
CA GLU A 88 8.93 4.19 12.95
C GLU A 88 9.49 3.45 11.74
N ASP A 89 10.58 2.74 11.94
CA ASP A 89 11.18 1.93 10.89
C ASP A 89 10.15 0.94 10.37
N GLY A 90 9.85 1.03 9.07
CA GLY A 90 8.88 0.17 8.41
C GLY A 90 9.28 -1.27 8.61
N SER A 91 8.50 -2.01 9.39
CA SER A 91 8.74 -3.40 9.66
C SER A 91 7.72 -4.26 8.93
N LEU A 92 8.21 -5.34 8.33
CA LEU A 92 7.36 -6.41 7.81
C LEU A 92 6.76 -7.23 8.97
N VAL A 93 7.28 -7.06 10.18
CA VAL A 93 6.77 -7.71 11.39
C VAL A 93 5.96 -6.68 12.17
N GLN A 94 4.68 -6.95 12.33
CA GLN A 94 3.80 -6.18 13.21
C GLN A 94 3.95 -6.69 14.64
N ASP A 95 4.24 -5.80 15.58
CA ASP A 95 4.35 -6.13 17.01
C ASP A 95 2.99 -6.15 17.72
N GLY A 96 1.94 -5.73 17.02
CA GLY A 96 0.57 -5.65 17.54
C GLY A 96 0.27 -4.40 18.39
N PHE A 97 1.26 -3.53 18.61
CA PHE A 97 1.14 -2.34 19.46
C PHE A 97 1.48 -1.06 18.73
N THR A 98 2.54 -1.07 17.92
CA THR A 98 3.06 0.11 17.21
C THR A 98 2.33 0.31 15.90
N PHE A 99 1.69 1.47 15.73
CA PHE A 99 1.10 1.84 14.45
C PHE A 99 2.17 2.40 13.51
N THR A 100 2.49 1.65 12.45
CA THR A 100 3.49 2.07 11.46
C THR A 100 2.87 2.82 10.27
N GLY A 101 1.56 2.79 10.14
CA GLY A 101 0.83 3.36 9.00
C GLY A 101 1.03 2.59 7.69
N TRP A 102 1.81 1.53 7.69
CA TRP A 102 2.10 0.71 6.53
C TRP A 102 1.55 -0.71 6.69
N GLY A 103 0.96 -1.22 5.62
CA GLY A 103 0.48 -2.60 5.59
C GLY A 103 0.59 -3.22 4.21
N ARG A 104 0.59 -4.54 4.17
CA ARG A 104 0.65 -5.34 2.94
C ARG A 104 -0.34 -6.49 3.02
N CYS A 105 -1.06 -6.72 1.92
CA CYS A 105 -2.03 -7.80 1.79
C CYS A 105 -1.92 -8.45 0.41
N ALA A 106 -1.82 -9.77 0.37
CA ALA A 106 -2.10 -10.51 -0.85
C ALA A 106 -3.62 -10.56 -1.08
N VAL A 107 -4.06 -10.59 -2.33
CA VAL A 107 -5.44 -10.90 -2.65
C VAL A 107 -5.71 -12.40 -2.57
N ASP A 108 -6.96 -12.78 -2.38
CA ASP A 108 -7.40 -14.17 -2.54
C ASP A 108 -7.62 -14.53 -4.03
N ASN A 109 -7.99 -15.79 -4.31
CA ASN A 109 -8.26 -16.24 -5.68
C ASN A 109 -9.39 -15.49 -6.40
N ALA A 110 -10.21 -14.74 -5.67
CA ALA A 110 -11.25 -13.87 -6.21
C ALA A 110 -10.80 -12.39 -6.29
N GLY A 111 -9.50 -12.13 -6.16
CA GLY A 111 -8.93 -10.80 -6.23
C GLY A 111 -9.20 -9.92 -5.00
N ARG A 112 -9.73 -10.45 -3.90
CA ARG A 112 -10.18 -9.68 -2.74
C ARG A 112 -9.05 -9.46 -1.74
N TYR A 113 -8.97 -8.25 -1.21
CA TYR A 113 -8.07 -7.87 -0.12
C TYR A 113 -8.83 -7.26 1.05
N THR A 114 -8.22 -7.28 2.21
CA THR A 114 -8.77 -6.63 3.41
C THR A 114 -7.63 -6.19 4.33
N PHE A 115 -7.80 -5.01 4.93
CA PHE A 115 -6.91 -4.48 5.98
C PHE A 115 -7.73 -4.15 7.21
N SER A 116 -7.12 -4.32 8.38
CA SER A 116 -7.55 -3.73 9.64
C SER A 116 -6.65 -2.55 9.93
N THR A 117 -7.20 -1.34 9.96
CA THR A 117 -6.46 -0.10 10.16
C THR A 117 -7.30 0.90 10.96
N VAL A 118 -6.89 2.15 11.04
CA VAL A 118 -7.69 3.25 11.60
C VAL A 118 -8.07 4.22 10.49
N GLU A 119 -9.10 5.02 10.73
CA GLU A 119 -9.39 6.15 9.86
C GLU A 119 -8.23 7.16 9.92
N PRO A 120 -7.62 7.54 8.79
CA PRO A 120 -6.53 8.51 8.80
C PRO A 120 -7.02 9.88 9.24
N GLY A 121 -6.28 10.53 10.12
CA GLY A 121 -6.50 11.90 10.53
C GLY A 121 -6.04 12.91 9.48
N VAL A 122 -6.31 14.19 9.76
CA VAL A 122 -5.95 15.31 8.89
C VAL A 122 -4.46 15.60 9.00
N VAL A 123 -3.71 15.37 7.91
CA VAL A 123 -2.28 15.74 7.80
C VAL A 123 -2.12 17.21 7.40
N ASN A 124 -3.03 17.72 6.57
CA ASN A 124 -3.03 19.09 6.06
C ASN A 124 -4.48 19.53 5.90
N GLU A 125 -4.86 20.64 6.55
CA GLU A 125 -6.23 21.15 6.59
C GLU A 125 -6.80 21.49 5.20
N ASP A 126 -5.94 21.79 4.23
CA ASP A 126 -6.34 22.13 2.86
C ASP A 126 -6.49 20.91 1.95
N ARG A 127 -6.34 19.69 2.49
CA ARG A 127 -6.33 18.46 1.68
C ARG A 127 -7.22 17.39 2.28
N ALA A 128 -7.90 16.66 1.38
CA ALA A 128 -8.65 15.47 1.76
C ALA A 128 -7.74 14.41 2.41
N ARG A 129 -8.24 13.76 3.43
CA ARG A 129 -7.61 12.57 4.05
C ARG A 129 -7.59 11.43 3.04
N PHE A 130 -6.54 10.66 3.01
CA PHE A 130 -6.43 9.54 2.09
C PHE A 130 -5.56 8.41 2.65
N ILE A 131 -5.78 7.23 2.12
CA ILE A 131 -4.89 6.10 2.24
C ILE A 131 -4.19 5.94 0.89
N HIS A 132 -2.86 6.00 0.87
CA HIS A 132 -2.08 5.73 -0.32
C HIS A 132 -2.06 4.22 -0.58
N VAL A 133 -2.30 3.83 -1.83
CA VAL A 133 -2.38 2.43 -2.23
C VAL A 133 -1.39 2.16 -3.34
N VAL A 134 -0.63 1.08 -3.20
CA VAL A 134 0.27 0.58 -4.23
C VAL A 134 -0.18 -0.81 -4.63
N VAL A 135 -0.32 -1.03 -5.93
CA VAL A 135 -0.76 -2.31 -6.50
C VAL A 135 0.37 -2.95 -7.27
N PHE A 136 0.64 -4.22 -6.97
CA PHE A 136 1.53 -5.09 -7.71
C PHE A 136 0.73 -6.26 -8.29
N ALA A 137 1.03 -6.64 -9.53
CA ALA A 137 0.43 -7.80 -10.16
C ALA A 137 1.34 -8.34 -11.26
N ARG A 138 1.17 -9.61 -11.64
CA ARG A 138 1.88 -10.20 -12.77
C ARG A 138 1.64 -9.40 -14.04
N GLY A 139 2.68 -9.24 -14.84
CA GLY A 139 2.59 -8.56 -16.14
C GLY A 139 2.65 -7.03 -16.06
N LEU A 140 2.59 -6.43 -14.89
CA LEU A 140 2.83 -5.00 -14.76
C LEU A 140 4.32 -4.70 -14.93
N LEU A 141 4.64 -3.70 -15.76
CA LEU A 141 6.01 -3.18 -15.91
C LEU A 141 6.43 -2.34 -14.71
N ASN A 142 5.46 -1.69 -14.06
CA ASN A 142 5.65 -0.87 -12.88
C ASN A 142 4.51 -1.10 -11.90
N LYS A 143 4.78 -0.89 -10.61
CA LYS A 143 3.72 -0.83 -9.60
C LYS A 143 2.79 0.34 -9.89
N LEU A 144 1.52 0.18 -9.60
CA LEU A 144 0.52 1.23 -9.76
C LEU A 144 0.31 1.95 -8.44
N HIS A 145 0.16 3.27 -8.49
CA HIS A 145 -0.11 4.10 -7.33
C HIS A 145 -1.49 4.73 -7.46
N THR A 146 -2.29 4.65 -6.40
CA THR A 146 -3.58 5.29 -6.29
C THR A 146 -3.86 5.73 -4.85
N ARG A 147 -5.05 6.28 -4.59
CA ARG A 147 -5.49 6.72 -3.28
C ARG A 147 -6.93 6.30 -3.04
N VAL A 148 -7.23 5.94 -1.80
CA VAL A 148 -8.59 5.83 -1.29
C VAL A 148 -8.86 7.08 -0.47
N TYR A 149 -9.90 7.79 -0.84
CA TYR A 149 -10.39 8.98 -0.13
C TYR A 149 -11.59 8.62 0.72
N LEU A 150 -11.77 9.33 1.82
CA LEU A 150 -12.95 9.18 2.66
C LEU A 150 -14.14 9.94 2.03
N PRO A 151 -15.36 9.39 2.09
CA PRO A 151 -16.51 9.99 1.43
C PRO A 151 -16.81 11.44 1.87
N GLU A 152 -16.60 11.75 3.15
CA GLU A 152 -16.82 13.07 3.74
C GLU A 152 -15.84 14.13 3.24
N ASP A 153 -14.68 13.72 2.77
CA ASP A 153 -13.61 14.61 2.34
C ASP A 153 -13.58 14.85 0.83
N LEU A 154 -14.52 14.26 0.08
CA LEU A 154 -14.52 14.35 -1.39
C LEU A 154 -14.63 15.80 -1.91
N SER A 155 -15.22 16.71 -1.13
CA SER A 155 -15.30 18.14 -1.47
C SER A 155 -13.93 18.85 -1.47
N LEU A 156 -12.93 18.28 -0.82
CA LEU A 156 -11.56 18.81 -0.76
C LEU A 156 -10.67 18.28 -1.91
N ILE A 157 -11.20 17.39 -2.74
CA ILE A 157 -10.46 16.86 -3.89
C ILE A 157 -10.68 17.81 -5.06
N HIS A 158 -9.66 18.57 -5.40
CA HIS A 158 -9.63 19.35 -6.63
C HIS A 158 -9.16 18.44 -7.78
N ILE A 159 -10.09 18.08 -8.63
CA ILE A 159 -9.84 17.33 -9.87
C ILE A 159 -9.58 18.31 -11.02
#